data_cfabe5f45f9ef8b4a618f39b703a6f47
#
_entry.id   cfabe5f45f9ef8b4a618f39b703a6f47
#
_cell.length_a   1.000
_cell.length_b   1.000
_cell.length_c   1.000
_cell.angle_alpha   90.00
_cell.angle_beta   90.00
_cell.angle_gamma   90.00
#
_symmetry.space_group_name_H-M   'P 1'
#
loop_
_entity.id
_entity.type
_entity.pdbx_description
1 polymer ?
#
loop_
_entity_poly.entity_id
_entity_poly.type
_entity_poly.pdbx_seq_one_letter_code
_entity_poly.pdbx_strand_id
1 'polypeptide(L)'
;MKKSSPKSIAPIHARTHRLIRAVRWIRLLTHISVALMIVGVVFPQVSVQRRASFTGWWARKLLRILNVLLSVHGARPATTARNLIVAANHISWLDIFVINATQPARFIAKAEIRDWPIAGWLCDKSGTIFIRRARRRDTAKINETMHNVLAEGATIGFFPEGTTTAGDKLLKFHTSLFEPAAANAATIAPAAIAYRASDGEPSGAAAFIGELSFAESVAMIIAQKSMIAVITFAPQIEAAGLTRRELALKSEAAIARILNVPLPHAHQRFAGEGGGMAVAGQ
;
A
#
# COMPACT_ATOMS: atom_id res chain seq x y z
N MET A 1 -2.13 27.57 -24.97
CA MET A 1 -2.01 26.45 -24.01
C MET A 1 -2.77 26.84 -22.74
N LYS A 2 -3.99 26.32 -22.55
CA LYS A 2 -4.79 26.52 -21.32
C LYS A 2 -4.25 25.57 -20.25
N LYS A 3 -3.68 26.10 -19.16
CA LYS A 3 -3.38 25.34 -17.94
C LYS A 3 -4.69 24.82 -17.38
N SER A 4 -4.87 23.50 -17.40
CA SER A 4 -5.96 22.84 -16.68
C SER A 4 -5.74 23.03 -15.19
N SER A 5 -6.65 23.74 -14.54
CA SER A 5 -6.69 23.87 -13.09
C SER A 5 -6.78 22.47 -12.44
N PRO A 6 -6.08 22.23 -11.32
CA PRO A 6 -6.21 20.96 -10.60
C PRO A 6 -7.65 20.83 -10.13
N LYS A 7 -8.29 19.70 -10.47
CA LYS A 7 -9.62 19.37 -9.98
C LYS A 7 -9.62 19.38 -8.45
N SER A 8 -10.57 20.10 -7.89
CA SER A 8 -10.87 20.25 -6.48
C SER A 8 -10.73 18.92 -5.72
N ILE A 9 -9.85 18.92 -4.72
CA ILE A 9 -9.81 17.90 -3.67
C ILE A 9 -11.20 17.87 -3.04
N ALA A 10 -11.80 16.67 -2.96
CA ALA A 10 -13.13 16.46 -2.40
C ALA A 10 -13.30 17.17 -1.03
N PRO A 11 -14.50 17.67 -0.69
CA PRO A 11 -14.73 18.52 0.45
C PRO A 11 -14.24 17.88 1.74
N ILE A 12 -13.53 18.64 2.56
CA ILE A 12 -13.10 18.26 3.90
C ILE A 12 -14.39 18.13 4.73
N HIS A 13 -14.84 16.90 4.97
CA HIS A 13 -15.99 16.62 5.83
C HIS A 13 -15.77 17.16 7.23
N ALA A 14 -16.85 17.39 7.98
CA ALA A 14 -16.89 18.07 9.28
C ALA A 14 -15.69 17.74 10.19
N ARG A 15 -14.91 18.77 10.53
CA ARG A 15 -13.74 18.64 11.40
C ARG A 15 -14.16 18.37 12.85
N THR A 16 -13.39 17.54 13.55
CA THR A 16 -13.61 17.29 14.98
C THR A 16 -13.22 18.48 15.85
N HIS A 17 -13.80 18.55 17.05
CA HIS A 17 -13.47 19.56 18.06
C HIS A 17 -11.98 19.52 18.44
N ARG A 18 -11.42 20.68 18.81
CA ARG A 18 -9.99 20.83 19.14
C ARG A 18 -9.53 19.87 20.26
N LEU A 19 -10.34 19.67 21.28
CA LEU A 19 -10.03 18.75 22.39
C LEU A 19 -9.90 17.29 21.90
N ILE A 20 -10.79 16.84 21.02
CA ILE A 20 -10.72 15.48 20.46
C ILE A 20 -9.41 15.30 19.66
N ARG A 21 -9.02 16.32 18.88
CA ARG A 21 -7.76 16.29 18.14
C ARG A 21 -6.55 16.23 19.09
N ALA A 22 -6.55 17.04 20.15
CA ALA A 22 -5.49 17.00 21.16
C ALA A 22 -5.37 15.61 21.82
N VAL A 23 -6.49 15.01 22.21
CA VAL A 23 -6.51 13.65 22.77
C VAL A 23 -6.00 12.62 21.75
N ARG A 24 -6.38 12.73 20.49
CA ARG A 24 -5.86 11.82 19.43
C ARG A 24 -4.33 11.97 19.24
N TRP A 25 -3.80 13.19 19.28
CA TRP A 25 -2.36 13.43 19.21
C TRP A 25 -1.63 12.80 20.41
N ILE A 26 -2.11 13.00 21.62
CA ILE A 26 -1.51 12.38 22.83
C ILE A 26 -1.52 10.86 22.69
N ARG A 27 -2.66 10.27 22.31
CA ARG A 27 -2.78 8.81 22.12
C ARG A 27 -1.87 8.31 21.02
N LEU A 28 -1.70 9.06 19.92
CA LEU A 28 -0.78 8.71 18.82
C LEU A 28 0.67 8.71 19.30
N LEU A 29 1.10 9.77 20.00
CA LEU A 29 2.47 9.86 20.53
C LEU A 29 2.76 8.74 21.53
N THR A 30 1.86 8.48 22.45
CA THR A 30 1.97 7.34 23.38
C THR A 30 2.04 6.02 22.62
N HIS A 31 1.24 5.86 21.57
CA HIS A 31 1.22 4.63 20.76
C HIS A 31 2.51 4.42 19.96
N ILE A 32 3.14 5.50 19.48
CA ILE A 32 4.48 5.47 18.85
C ILE A 32 5.54 5.06 19.88
N SER A 33 5.49 5.61 21.11
CA SER A 33 6.40 5.22 22.19
C SER A 33 6.29 3.72 22.52
N VAL A 34 5.06 3.18 22.52
CA VAL A 34 4.83 1.74 22.69
C VAL A 34 5.43 0.94 21.52
N ALA A 35 5.35 1.44 20.29
CA ALA A 35 6.00 0.78 19.14
C ALA A 35 7.52 0.72 19.32
N LEU A 36 8.15 1.83 19.74
CA LEU A 36 9.60 1.88 20.00
C LEU A 36 10.02 0.84 21.05
N MET A 37 9.25 0.71 22.13
CA MET A 37 9.50 -0.32 23.16
C MET A 37 9.33 -1.75 22.61
N ILE A 38 8.23 -2.02 21.92
CA ILE A 38 7.97 -3.36 21.35
C ILE A 38 9.06 -3.73 20.37
N VAL A 39 9.40 -2.84 19.46
CA VAL A 39 10.37 -3.09 18.40
C VAL A 39 11.80 -3.19 18.96
N GLY A 40 12.16 -2.35 19.94
CA GLY A 40 13.50 -2.35 20.55
C GLY A 40 13.73 -3.50 21.53
N VAL A 41 12.73 -3.81 22.35
CA VAL A 41 12.89 -4.77 23.46
C VAL A 41 12.29 -6.13 23.14
N VAL A 42 11.08 -6.19 22.60
CA VAL A 42 10.35 -7.46 22.42
C VAL A 42 10.74 -8.17 21.12
N PHE A 43 10.85 -7.45 20.00
CA PHE A 43 11.13 -8.06 18.69
C PHE A 43 12.40 -8.92 18.66
N PRO A 44 13.55 -8.53 19.27
CA PRO A 44 14.72 -9.39 19.28
C PRO A 44 14.51 -10.77 19.94
N GLN A 45 13.52 -10.87 20.83
CA GLN A 45 13.30 -12.03 21.70
C GLN A 45 12.19 -12.96 21.21
N VAL A 46 11.47 -12.59 20.15
CA VAL A 46 10.28 -13.33 19.70
C VAL A 46 10.41 -13.80 18.26
N SER A 47 9.67 -14.86 17.93
CA SER A 47 9.60 -15.42 16.58
C SER A 47 8.96 -14.46 15.58
N VAL A 48 9.20 -14.71 14.29
CA VAL A 48 8.62 -13.93 13.16
C VAL A 48 7.08 -13.86 13.27
N GLN A 49 6.44 -14.97 13.64
CA GLN A 49 4.98 -15.04 13.78
C GLN A 49 4.48 -14.16 14.92
N ARG A 50 5.18 -14.12 16.06
CA ARG A 50 4.84 -13.22 17.18
C ARG A 50 5.06 -11.76 16.80
N ARG A 51 6.15 -11.41 16.06
CA ARG A 51 6.34 -10.06 15.52
C ARG A 51 5.19 -9.66 14.63
N ALA A 52 4.74 -10.55 13.72
CA ALA A 52 3.58 -10.31 12.87
C ALA A 52 2.30 -10.05 13.69
N SER A 53 2.06 -10.81 14.77
CA SER A 53 0.93 -10.61 15.67
C SER A 53 0.96 -9.24 16.35
N PHE A 54 2.13 -8.82 16.85
CA PHE A 54 2.32 -7.48 17.44
C PHE A 54 2.11 -6.37 16.39
N THR A 55 2.65 -6.54 15.18
CA THR A 55 2.46 -5.59 14.08
C THR A 55 0.98 -5.42 13.73
N GLY A 56 0.25 -6.51 13.62
CA GLY A 56 -1.19 -6.49 13.34
C GLY A 56 -1.99 -5.84 14.48
N TRP A 57 -1.68 -6.16 15.74
CA TRP A 57 -2.31 -5.53 16.90
C TRP A 57 -2.05 -4.01 16.92
N TRP A 58 -0.79 -3.62 16.72
CA TRP A 58 -0.39 -2.21 16.72
C TRP A 58 -1.07 -1.42 15.60
N ALA A 59 -1.12 -1.98 14.40
CA ALA A 59 -1.79 -1.37 13.26
C ALA A 59 -3.29 -1.17 13.50
N ARG A 60 -3.98 -2.19 14.02
CA ARG A 60 -5.41 -2.07 14.40
C ARG A 60 -5.64 -0.99 15.44
N LYS A 61 -4.74 -0.88 16.43
CA LYS A 61 -4.83 0.16 17.46
C LYS A 61 -4.60 1.56 16.90
N LEU A 62 -3.62 1.70 15.99
CA LEU A 62 -3.36 2.96 15.27
C LEU A 62 -4.59 3.45 14.51
N LEU A 63 -5.20 2.59 13.70
CA LEU A 63 -6.42 2.92 12.95
C LEU A 63 -7.53 3.40 13.88
N ARG A 64 -7.73 2.74 15.03
CA ARG A 64 -8.72 3.19 16.05
C ARG A 64 -8.37 4.54 16.66
N ILE A 65 -7.09 4.83 16.93
CA ILE A 65 -6.65 6.14 17.45
C ILE A 65 -6.95 7.25 16.45
N LEU A 66 -6.74 6.99 15.17
CA LEU A 66 -7.04 7.90 14.07
C LEU A 66 -8.53 7.97 13.74
N ASN A 67 -9.35 7.16 14.39
CA ASN A 67 -10.78 6.98 14.10
C ASN A 67 -11.05 6.54 12.65
N VAL A 68 -10.21 5.64 12.17
CA VAL A 68 -10.35 4.96 10.89
C VAL A 68 -10.97 3.59 11.13
N LEU A 69 -12.18 3.39 10.66
CA LEU A 69 -12.89 2.11 10.70
C LEU A 69 -12.37 1.24 9.57
N LEU A 70 -12.05 -0.01 9.88
CA LEU A 70 -11.55 -0.96 8.91
C LEU A 70 -12.68 -1.87 8.42
N SER A 71 -12.92 -1.87 7.11
CA SER A 71 -13.86 -2.77 6.43
C SER A 71 -13.07 -3.72 5.53
N VAL A 72 -13.23 -5.03 5.72
CA VAL A 72 -12.47 -6.07 5.01
C VAL A 72 -13.41 -6.94 4.22
N HIS A 73 -13.14 -7.08 2.92
CA HIS A 73 -13.97 -7.83 1.97
C HIS A 73 -13.14 -8.80 1.12
N GLY A 74 -13.84 -9.71 0.43
CA GLY A 74 -13.26 -10.59 -0.58
C GLY A 74 -12.48 -11.79 -0.01
N ALA A 75 -11.59 -12.35 -0.84
CA ALA A 75 -10.85 -13.58 -0.59
C ALA A 75 -9.60 -13.34 0.28
N ARG A 76 -9.78 -12.90 1.52
CA ARG A 76 -8.67 -12.65 2.44
C ARG A 76 -7.82 -13.91 2.59
N PRO A 77 -6.47 -13.83 2.46
CA PRO A 77 -5.58 -14.94 2.72
C PRO A 77 -5.71 -15.47 4.16
N ALA A 78 -5.46 -16.75 4.36
CA ALA A 78 -5.37 -17.32 5.70
C ALA A 78 -4.22 -16.66 6.48
N THR A 79 -4.40 -16.44 7.78
CA THR A 79 -3.35 -15.86 8.63
C THR A 79 -2.11 -16.77 8.76
N THR A 80 -2.27 -18.05 8.45
CA THR A 80 -1.22 -19.07 8.41
C THR A 80 -0.61 -19.24 7.02
N ALA A 81 -1.07 -18.51 6.01
CA ALA A 81 -0.52 -18.58 4.65
C ALA A 81 0.98 -18.26 4.67
N ARG A 82 1.73 -19.11 3.96
CA ARG A 82 3.19 -18.95 3.77
C ARG A 82 3.47 -18.62 2.32
N ASN A 83 4.67 -18.15 2.04
CA ASN A 83 5.09 -17.75 0.70
C ASN A 83 4.09 -16.79 0.04
N LEU A 84 3.62 -15.81 0.82
CA LEU A 84 2.53 -14.90 0.45
C LEU A 84 3.05 -13.50 0.19
N ILE A 85 2.56 -12.91 -0.90
CA ILE A 85 2.82 -11.53 -1.27
C ILE A 85 1.50 -10.79 -1.41
N VAL A 86 1.33 -9.66 -0.72
CA VAL A 86 0.19 -8.75 -0.89
C VAL A 86 0.61 -7.62 -1.83
N ALA A 87 -0.06 -7.52 -2.98
CA ALA A 87 0.11 -6.44 -3.94
C ALA A 87 -1.12 -5.53 -3.89
N ALA A 88 -0.95 -4.23 -3.59
CA ALA A 88 -2.07 -3.31 -3.43
C ALA A 88 -1.85 -2.00 -4.21
N ASN A 89 -2.96 -1.30 -4.57
CA ASN A 89 -2.88 0.09 -5.00
C ASN A 89 -2.43 0.99 -3.84
N HIS A 90 -1.97 2.20 -4.14
CA HIS A 90 -1.35 3.08 -3.16
C HIS A 90 -1.99 4.47 -3.15
N ILE A 91 -2.59 4.84 -2.02
CA ILE A 91 -3.27 6.13 -1.81
C ILE A 91 -2.54 6.93 -0.71
N SER A 92 -2.07 6.21 0.34
CA SER A 92 -1.62 6.84 1.57
C SER A 92 -0.53 6.01 2.26
N TRP A 93 0.29 6.67 3.08
CA TRP A 93 1.11 5.96 4.06
C TRP A 93 0.28 5.07 5.00
N LEU A 94 -1.00 5.40 5.17
CA LEU A 94 -1.94 4.66 6.00
C LEU A 94 -2.24 3.25 5.45
N ASP A 95 -2.07 3.02 4.14
CA ASP A 95 -2.29 1.73 3.46
C ASP A 95 -1.45 0.61 4.07
N ILE A 96 -0.22 0.94 4.52
CA ILE A 96 0.67 0.01 5.22
C ILE A 96 -0.02 -0.55 6.47
N PHE A 97 -0.70 0.31 7.23
CA PHE A 97 -1.38 -0.09 8.46
C PHE A 97 -2.73 -0.74 8.20
N VAL A 98 -3.41 -0.39 7.11
CA VAL A 98 -4.63 -1.07 6.64
C VAL A 98 -4.30 -2.53 6.28
N ILE A 99 -3.23 -2.76 5.52
CA ILE A 99 -2.77 -4.11 5.20
C ILE A 99 -2.32 -4.82 6.48
N ASN A 100 -1.45 -4.23 7.28
CA ASN A 100 -0.93 -4.85 8.51
C ASN A 100 -2.03 -5.18 9.53
N ALA A 101 -3.10 -4.41 9.57
CA ALA A 101 -4.24 -4.69 10.45
C ALA A 101 -5.01 -5.96 10.03
N THR A 102 -4.90 -6.36 8.77
CA THR A 102 -5.56 -7.54 8.17
C THR A 102 -4.59 -8.68 7.97
N GLN A 103 -3.52 -8.45 7.24
CA GLN A 103 -2.48 -9.42 6.88
C GLN A 103 -1.11 -8.80 7.17
N PRO A 104 -0.53 -9.02 8.36
CA PRO A 104 0.77 -8.45 8.71
C PRO A 104 1.85 -8.83 7.69
N ALA A 105 2.55 -7.82 7.16
CA ALA A 105 3.52 -7.98 6.09
C ALA A 105 4.77 -7.11 6.33
N ARG A 106 5.91 -7.53 5.78
CA ARG A 106 7.11 -6.72 5.65
C ARG A 106 7.05 -5.96 4.33
N PHE A 107 7.16 -4.64 4.36
CA PHE A 107 6.98 -3.82 3.17
C PHE A 107 8.29 -3.54 2.44
N ILE A 108 8.15 -3.35 1.11
CA ILE A 108 9.21 -2.81 0.28
C ILE A 108 9.10 -1.28 0.34
N ALA A 109 10.19 -0.61 0.67
CA ALA A 109 10.26 0.85 0.76
C ALA A 109 11.48 1.42 0.03
N LYS A 110 11.45 2.72 -0.31
CA LYS A 110 12.60 3.44 -0.84
C LYS A 110 13.69 3.53 0.21
N ALA A 111 14.96 3.41 -0.21
CA ALA A 111 16.11 3.42 0.71
C ALA A 111 16.20 4.71 1.54
N GLU A 112 15.76 5.84 0.99
CA GLU A 112 15.78 7.16 1.63
C GLU A 112 14.92 7.21 2.90
N ILE A 113 13.89 6.35 3.01
CA ILE A 113 13.04 6.26 4.21
C ILE A 113 13.85 5.77 5.42
N ARG A 114 14.94 5.02 5.19
CA ARG A 114 15.82 4.54 6.26
C ARG A 114 16.45 5.68 7.06
N ASP A 115 16.67 6.83 6.41
CA ASP A 115 17.32 8.00 7.01
C ASP A 115 16.32 8.90 7.78
N TRP A 116 15.02 8.55 7.77
CA TRP A 116 14.01 9.30 8.51
C TRP A 116 14.16 9.06 10.02
N PRO A 117 14.20 10.11 10.83
CA PRO A 117 14.26 9.98 12.29
C PRO A 117 13.08 9.11 12.79
N ILE A 118 13.34 8.22 13.74
CA ILE A 118 12.35 7.34 14.35
C ILE A 118 11.68 6.38 13.35
N ALA A 119 11.06 6.90 12.28
CA ALA A 119 10.34 6.09 11.29
C ALA A 119 11.28 5.14 10.54
N GLY A 120 12.47 5.59 10.13
CA GLY A 120 13.48 4.76 9.47
C GLY A 120 13.96 3.62 10.37
N TRP A 121 14.21 3.91 11.64
CA TRP A 121 14.59 2.90 12.62
C TRP A 121 13.47 1.88 12.86
N LEU A 122 12.24 2.34 13.03
CA LEU A 122 11.06 1.45 13.18
C LEU A 122 10.88 0.56 11.95
N CYS A 123 10.99 1.12 10.75
CA CYS A 123 10.92 0.37 9.49
C CYS A 123 12.02 -0.70 9.41
N ASP A 124 13.27 -0.33 9.69
CA ASP A 124 14.42 -1.25 9.66
C ASP A 124 14.21 -2.41 10.63
N LYS A 125 13.90 -2.13 11.88
CA LYS A 125 13.68 -3.14 12.92
C LYS A 125 12.40 -3.98 12.72
N SER A 126 11.42 -3.43 12.00
CA SER A 126 10.21 -4.17 11.60
C SER A 126 10.43 -5.07 10.38
N GLY A 127 11.63 -5.06 9.79
CA GLY A 127 11.99 -5.92 8.67
C GLY A 127 11.56 -5.36 7.31
N THR A 128 11.46 -4.03 7.19
CA THR A 128 11.24 -3.37 5.89
C THR A 128 12.39 -3.66 4.94
N ILE A 129 12.06 -4.01 3.70
CA ILE A 129 13.01 -4.28 2.62
C ILE A 129 13.27 -2.97 1.89
N PHE A 130 14.44 -2.36 2.14
CA PHE A 130 14.81 -1.10 1.50
C PHE A 130 15.43 -1.34 0.12
N ILE A 131 14.91 -0.65 -0.91
CA ILE A 131 15.39 -0.76 -2.28
C ILE A 131 15.89 0.58 -2.82
N ARG A 132 17.03 0.55 -3.55
CA ARG A 132 17.50 1.65 -4.40
C ARG A 132 17.12 1.33 -5.83
N ARG A 133 16.25 2.14 -6.44
CA ARG A 133 15.70 1.87 -7.79
C ARG A 133 16.72 2.01 -8.93
N ALA A 134 17.93 2.52 -8.67
CA ALA A 134 18.86 2.98 -9.71
C ALA A 134 19.84 1.94 -10.25
N ARG A 135 19.96 0.73 -9.70
CA ARG A 135 21.02 -0.22 -10.11
C ARG A 135 20.51 -1.63 -10.37
N ARG A 136 20.75 -2.15 -11.57
CA ARG A 136 20.48 -3.56 -11.92
C ARG A 136 21.12 -4.57 -10.96
N ARG A 137 22.28 -4.25 -10.38
CA ARG A 137 22.97 -5.09 -9.38
C ARG A 137 22.18 -5.25 -8.07
N ASP A 138 21.29 -4.32 -7.75
CA ASP A 138 20.48 -4.40 -6.54
C ASP A 138 19.31 -5.38 -6.70
N THR A 139 18.90 -5.71 -7.93
CA THR A 139 17.78 -6.62 -8.19
C THR A 139 18.03 -8.03 -7.66
N ALA A 140 19.23 -8.58 -7.87
CA ALA A 140 19.59 -9.92 -7.38
C ALA A 140 19.55 -9.95 -5.83
N LYS A 141 20.10 -8.95 -5.16
CA LYS A 141 20.10 -8.83 -3.70
C LYS A 141 18.70 -8.65 -3.14
N ILE A 142 17.83 -7.92 -3.84
CA ILE A 142 16.43 -7.74 -3.47
C ILE A 142 15.70 -9.08 -3.56
N ASN A 143 15.89 -9.81 -4.67
CA ASN A 143 15.30 -11.14 -4.86
C ASN A 143 15.73 -12.13 -3.77
N GLU A 144 17.03 -12.15 -3.44
CA GLU A 144 17.57 -12.96 -2.35
C GLU A 144 16.95 -12.56 -0.99
N THR A 145 16.89 -11.26 -0.70
CA THR A 145 16.27 -10.78 0.54
C THR A 145 14.81 -11.18 0.64
N MET A 146 14.05 -11.05 -0.45
CA MET A 146 12.63 -11.44 -0.48
C MET A 146 12.47 -12.95 -0.38
N HIS A 147 13.35 -13.73 -1.03
CA HIS A 147 13.38 -15.18 -0.87
C HIS A 147 13.54 -15.58 0.60
N ASN A 148 14.54 -15.02 1.29
CA ASN A 148 14.78 -15.31 2.70
C ASN A 148 13.59 -14.93 3.59
N VAL A 149 12.97 -13.76 3.34
CA VAL A 149 11.78 -13.30 4.07
C VAL A 149 10.60 -14.26 3.88
N LEU A 150 10.37 -14.75 2.66
CA LEU A 150 9.30 -15.71 2.36
C LEU A 150 9.62 -17.09 2.98
N ALA A 151 10.88 -17.53 2.93
CA ALA A 151 11.33 -18.77 3.55
C ALA A 151 11.17 -18.78 5.08
N GLU A 152 11.34 -17.61 5.74
CA GLU A 152 11.06 -17.41 7.16
C GLU A 152 9.55 -17.52 7.48
N GLY A 153 8.69 -17.60 6.47
CA GLY A 153 7.23 -17.62 6.60
C GLY A 153 6.60 -16.24 6.85
N ALA A 154 7.33 -15.17 6.58
CA ALA A 154 6.76 -13.82 6.62
C ALA A 154 6.04 -13.49 5.30
N THR A 155 4.99 -12.68 5.37
CA THR A 155 4.32 -12.10 4.21
C THR A 155 5.08 -10.86 3.75
N ILE A 156 5.16 -10.63 2.44
CA ILE A 156 5.70 -9.41 1.86
C ILE A 156 4.54 -8.55 1.35
N GLY A 157 4.58 -7.24 1.61
CA GLY A 157 3.65 -6.26 1.07
C GLY A 157 4.37 -5.26 0.16
N PHE A 158 3.76 -4.93 -0.98
CA PHE A 158 4.27 -3.85 -1.81
C PHE A 158 3.17 -3.13 -2.61
N PHE A 159 3.50 -1.93 -3.04
CA PHE A 159 2.64 -1.08 -3.86
C PHE A 159 3.26 -0.95 -5.26
N PRO A 160 2.79 -1.74 -6.24
CA PRO A 160 3.43 -1.83 -7.55
C PRO A 160 3.29 -0.57 -8.41
N GLU A 161 2.44 0.37 -8.05
CA GLU A 161 2.35 1.70 -8.67
C GLU A 161 3.61 2.54 -8.44
N GLY A 162 4.32 2.27 -7.34
CA GLY A 162 5.56 2.96 -6.99
C GLY A 162 5.42 4.39 -6.52
N THR A 163 4.23 4.93 -6.49
CA THR A 163 3.84 6.24 -5.94
C THR A 163 2.38 6.20 -5.50
N THR A 164 1.95 7.18 -4.72
CA THR A 164 0.57 7.34 -4.29
C THR A 164 -0.27 8.07 -5.33
N THR A 165 -1.58 7.77 -5.35
CA THR A 165 -2.60 8.44 -6.15
C THR A 165 -3.70 9.00 -5.24
N ALA A 166 -4.64 9.75 -5.82
CA ALA A 166 -5.84 10.19 -5.09
C ALA A 166 -6.86 9.06 -4.85
N GLY A 167 -6.64 7.88 -5.43
CA GLY A 167 -7.58 6.75 -5.39
C GLY A 167 -8.66 6.78 -6.46
N ASP A 168 -8.63 7.77 -7.34
CA ASP A 168 -9.54 7.97 -8.48
C ASP A 168 -9.09 7.22 -9.75
N LYS A 169 -7.90 6.70 -9.75
CA LYS A 169 -7.27 5.95 -10.84
C LYS A 169 -6.28 4.95 -10.32
N LEU A 170 -5.92 3.99 -11.17
CA LEU A 170 -4.83 3.05 -10.96
C LEU A 170 -3.69 3.39 -11.92
N LEU A 171 -2.44 3.39 -11.43
CA LEU A 171 -1.27 3.55 -12.28
C LEU A 171 -0.76 2.17 -12.73
N LYS A 172 0.01 2.20 -13.84
CA LYS A 172 0.65 1.00 -14.37
C LYS A 172 1.57 0.35 -13.33
N PHE A 173 1.43 -0.96 -13.16
CA PHE A 173 2.24 -1.72 -12.24
C PHE A 173 3.67 -1.95 -12.76
N HIS A 174 4.65 -1.68 -11.90
CA HIS A 174 6.05 -2.00 -12.16
C HIS A 174 6.29 -3.50 -12.10
N THR A 175 6.44 -4.13 -13.25
CA THR A 175 6.60 -5.59 -13.39
C THR A 175 7.81 -6.15 -12.64
N SER A 176 8.87 -5.36 -12.47
CA SER A 176 10.07 -5.76 -11.73
C SER A 176 9.82 -6.12 -10.27
N LEU A 177 8.77 -5.57 -9.65
CA LEU A 177 8.40 -5.90 -8.28
C LEU A 177 7.76 -7.29 -8.14
N PHE A 178 7.32 -7.89 -9.25
CA PHE A 178 6.76 -9.23 -9.29
C PHE A 178 7.78 -10.33 -9.58
N GLU A 179 9.04 -9.96 -9.90
CA GLU A 179 10.11 -10.93 -10.14
C GLU A 179 10.32 -11.91 -8.98
N PRO A 180 10.37 -11.44 -7.71
CA PRO A 180 10.53 -12.36 -6.58
C PRO A 180 9.34 -13.31 -6.42
N ALA A 181 8.13 -12.89 -6.78
CA ALA A 181 6.97 -13.76 -6.76
C ALA A 181 7.10 -14.90 -7.77
N ALA A 182 7.49 -14.59 -9.00
CA ALA A 182 7.73 -15.58 -10.05
C ALA A 182 8.88 -16.54 -9.68
N ALA A 183 10.00 -15.99 -9.19
CA ALA A 183 11.19 -16.77 -8.84
C ALA A 183 10.97 -17.74 -7.67
N ASN A 184 10.06 -17.41 -6.74
CA ASN A 184 9.76 -18.21 -5.55
C ASN A 184 8.45 -19.01 -5.67
N ALA A 185 7.81 -19.01 -6.83
CA ALA A 185 6.47 -19.58 -7.01
C ALA A 185 5.50 -19.16 -5.87
N ALA A 186 5.55 -17.87 -5.51
CA ALA A 186 4.78 -17.36 -4.38
C ALA A 186 3.31 -17.20 -4.75
N THR A 187 2.44 -17.18 -3.73
CA THR A 187 1.04 -16.79 -3.90
C THR A 187 0.90 -15.27 -3.81
N ILE A 188 0.29 -14.64 -4.80
CA ILE A 188 -0.04 -13.21 -4.75
C ILE A 188 -1.48 -13.02 -4.30
N ALA A 189 -1.70 -12.16 -3.32
CA ALA A 189 -3.01 -11.67 -2.90
C ALA A 189 -3.18 -10.22 -3.38
N PRO A 190 -3.83 -9.97 -4.53
CA PRO A 190 -4.13 -8.61 -4.95
C PRO A 190 -5.16 -7.99 -4.00
N ALA A 191 -4.90 -6.77 -3.53
CA ALA A 191 -5.77 -6.06 -2.60
C ALA A 191 -6.07 -4.65 -3.10
N ALA A 192 -7.34 -4.29 -3.16
CA ALA A 192 -7.79 -2.95 -3.47
C ALA A 192 -8.09 -2.19 -2.19
N ILE A 193 -7.51 -0.99 -2.06
CA ILE A 193 -7.72 -0.09 -0.91
C ILE A 193 -8.48 1.15 -1.40
N ALA A 194 -9.50 1.54 -0.65
CA ALA A 194 -10.23 2.78 -0.86
C ALA A 194 -10.55 3.43 0.49
N TYR A 195 -10.64 4.75 0.50
CA TYR A 195 -11.06 5.51 1.68
C TYR A 195 -12.40 6.18 1.44
N ARG A 196 -13.28 6.08 2.44
CA ARG A 196 -14.61 6.67 2.42
C ARG A 196 -14.83 7.54 3.65
N ALA A 197 -15.63 8.55 3.51
CA ALA A 197 -16.14 9.32 4.65
C ALA A 197 -17.23 8.54 5.38
N SER A 198 -17.69 9.06 6.50
CA SER A 198 -18.73 8.41 7.34
C SER A 198 -20.09 8.25 6.65
N ASP A 199 -20.36 9.03 5.61
CA ASP A 199 -21.55 8.97 4.77
C ASP A 199 -21.44 7.97 3.61
N GLY A 200 -20.26 7.33 3.48
CA GLY A 200 -19.97 6.36 2.43
C GLY A 200 -19.36 6.94 1.15
N GLU A 201 -19.31 8.27 1.02
CA GLU A 201 -18.72 8.94 -0.14
C GLU A 201 -17.19 8.77 -0.19
N PRO A 202 -16.56 8.78 -1.38
CA PRO A 202 -15.11 8.75 -1.50
C PRO A 202 -14.44 9.88 -0.71
N SER A 203 -13.40 9.57 0.07
CA SER A 203 -12.68 10.54 0.88
C SER A 203 -11.24 10.73 0.40
N GLY A 204 -10.90 11.96 0.01
CA GLY A 204 -9.52 12.35 -0.29
C GLY A 204 -8.68 12.68 0.95
N ALA A 205 -9.26 12.61 2.17
CA ALA A 205 -8.57 13.04 3.39
C ALA A 205 -7.35 12.18 3.75
N ALA A 206 -7.29 10.94 3.28
CA ALA A 206 -6.15 10.05 3.46
C ALA A 206 -5.11 10.19 2.34
N ALA A 207 -5.46 10.75 1.17
CA ALA A 207 -4.57 10.79 0.02
C ALA A 207 -3.28 11.56 0.34
N PHE A 208 -2.15 10.88 0.10
CA PHE A 208 -0.81 11.46 0.34
C PHE A 208 -0.15 11.76 -1.01
N ILE A 209 -0.50 12.90 -1.59
CA ILE A 209 -0.12 13.32 -2.94
C ILE A 209 0.40 14.77 -2.97
N GLY A 210 1.12 15.11 -4.03
CA GLY A 210 1.69 16.45 -4.23
C GLY A 210 2.77 16.79 -3.21
N GLU A 211 2.81 18.05 -2.78
CA GLU A 211 3.79 18.57 -1.82
C GLU A 211 3.37 18.43 -0.35
N LEU A 212 2.35 17.59 -0.08
CA LEU A 212 1.84 17.39 1.28
C LEU A 212 2.92 16.76 2.16
N SER A 213 3.29 17.41 3.24
CA SER A 213 4.19 16.85 4.24
C SER A 213 3.52 15.73 5.05
N PHE A 214 4.33 14.82 5.60
CA PHE A 214 3.81 13.74 6.44
C PHE A 214 3.04 14.28 7.66
N ALA A 215 3.54 15.35 8.31
CA ALA A 215 2.89 15.94 9.46
C ALA A 215 1.51 16.55 9.12
N GLU A 216 1.41 17.24 7.97
CA GLU A 216 0.13 17.76 7.48
C GLU A 216 -0.85 16.64 7.17
N SER A 217 -0.41 15.56 6.53
CA SER A 217 -1.24 14.39 6.24
C SER A 217 -1.79 13.77 7.54
N VAL A 218 -0.94 13.57 8.54
CA VAL A 218 -1.37 13.06 9.86
C VAL A 218 -2.40 14.01 10.49
N ALA A 219 -2.15 15.33 10.45
CA ALA A 219 -3.06 16.33 11.01
C ALA A 219 -4.41 16.35 10.27
N MET A 220 -4.42 16.17 8.95
CA MET A 220 -5.64 16.07 8.15
C MET A 220 -6.47 14.86 8.56
N ILE A 221 -5.85 13.68 8.72
CA ILE A 221 -6.52 12.45 9.15
C ILE A 221 -7.07 12.59 10.57
N ILE A 222 -6.27 13.11 11.50
CA ILE A 222 -6.68 13.37 12.90
C ILE A 222 -7.88 14.33 12.98
N ALA A 223 -7.97 15.28 12.05
CA ALA A 223 -9.05 16.25 12.02
C ALA A 223 -10.38 15.66 11.51
N GLN A 224 -10.40 14.52 10.85
CA GLN A 224 -11.64 13.91 10.37
C GLN A 224 -12.50 13.42 11.54
N LYS A 225 -13.83 13.54 11.40
CA LYS A 225 -14.76 12.98 12.39
C LYS A 225 -14.63 11.46 12.46
N SER A 226 -14.69 10.80 11.33
CA SER A 226 -14.36 9.39 11.12
C SER A 226 -14.07 9.16 9.64
N MET A 227 -13.38 8.07 9.35
CA MET A 227 -13.10 7.61 7.99
C MET A 227 -13.19 6.09 7.95
N ILE A 228 -13.58 5.54 6.83
CA ILE A 228 -13.64 4.10 6.59
C ILE A 228 -12.52 3.76 5.61
N ALA A 229 -11.60 2.90 6.02
CA ALA A 229 -10.65 2.25 5.14
C ALA A 229 -11.24 0.91 4.68
N VAL A 230 -11.52 0.80 3.41
CA VAL A 230 -12.06 -0.42 2.78
C VAL A 230 -10.89 -1.14 2.12
N ILE A 231 -10.64 -2.39 2.51
CA ILE A 231 -9.71 -3.28 1.82
C ILE A 231 -10.47 -4.48 1.28
N THR A 232 -10.33 -4.74 -0.02
CA THR A 232 -10.97 -5.87 -0.70
C THR A 232 -9.91 -6.74 -1.35
N PHE A 233 -9.82 -7.99 -0.92
CA PHE A 233 -8.90 -8.97 -1.51
C PHE A 233 -9.56 -9.64 -2.72
N ALA A 234 -8.86 -9.61 -3.86
CA ALA A 234 -9.23 -10.42 -5.01
C ALA A 234 -8.88 -11.90 -4.77
N PRO A 235 -9.37 -12.83 -5.61
CA PRO A 235 -8.88 -14.19 -5.63
C PRO A 235 -7.35 -14.23 -5.76
N GLN A 236 -6.73 -15.13 -5.03
CA GLN A 236 -5.27 -15.29 -5.02
C GLN A 236 -4.78 -15.80 -6.38
N ILE A 237 -3.55 -15.42 -6.73
CA ILE A 237 -2.87 -15.80 -7.98
C ILE A 237 -1.64 -16.61 -7.61
N GLU A 238 -1.61 -17.87 -8.01
CA GLU A 238 -0.42 -18.71 -7.90
C GLU A 238 0.61 -18.28 -8.95
N ALA A 239 1.85 -18.00 -8.52
CA ALA A 239 2.87 -17.49 -9.42
C ALA A 239 3.60 -18.61 -10.20
N ALA A 240 3.42 -19.86 -9.83
CA ALA A 240 4.05 -20.99 -10.52
C ALA A 240 3.71 -20.99 -12.01
N GLY A 241 4.75 -21.02 -12.86
CA GLY A 241 4.60 -21.02 -14.33
C GLY A 241 4.22 -19.67 -14.95
N LEU A 242 4.05 -18.62 -14.15
CA LEU A 242 3.74 -17.28 -14.67
C LEU A 242 4.97 -16.38 -14.64
N THR A 243 5.10 -15.55 -15.69
CA THR A 243 6.10 -14.50 -15.75
C THR A 243 5.72 -13.32 -14.85
N ARG A 244 6.71 -12.54 -14.42
CA ARG A 244 6.50 -11.27 -13.69
C ARG A 244 5.54 -10.32 -14.40
N ARG A 245 5.51 -10.33 -15.75
CA ARG A 245 4.61 -9.49 -16.55
C ARG A 245 3.16 -9.96 -16.43
N GLU A 246 2.92 -11.26 -16.53
CA GLU A 246 1.58 -11.84 -16.38
C GLU A 246 1.05 -11.62 -14.97
N LEU A 247 1.90 -11.81 -13.93
CA LEU A 247 1.53 -11.56 -12.54
C LEU A 247 1.14 -10.09 -12.31
N ALA A 248 1.91 -9.15 -12.86
CA ALA A 248 1.60 -7.73 -12.77
C ALA A 248 0.26 -7.40 -13.45
N LEU A 249 0.04 -7.87 -14.67
CA LEU A 249 -1.19 -7.62 -15.43
C LEU A 249 -2.42 -8.25 -14.77
N LYS A 250 -2.32 -9.48 -14.27
CA LYS A 250 -3.42 -10.14 -13.56
C LYS A 250 -3.77 -9.41 -12.26
N SER A 251 -2.76 -8.99 -11.48
CA SER A 251 -2.96 -8.23 -10.24
C SER A 251 -3.57 -6.85 -10.52
N GLU A 252 -3.06 -6.13 -11.52
CA GLU A 252 -3.57 -4.82 -11.96
C GLU A 252 -5.03 -4.93 -12.40
N ALA A 253 -5.38 -5.93 -13.23
CA ALA A 253 -6.75 -6.15 -13.69
C ALA A 253 -7.70 -6.50 -12.54
N ALA A 254 -7.26 -7.31 -11.57
CA ALA A 254 -8.07 -7.68 -10.41
C ALA A 254 -8.36 -6.45 -9.53
N ILE A 255 -7.36 -5.62 -9.26
CA ILE A 255 -7.51 -4.40 -8.45
C ILE A 255 -8.36 -3.35 -9.18
N ALA A 256 -8.10 -3.11 -10.48
CA ALA A 256 -8.87 -2.17 -11.29
C ALA A 256 -10.37 -2.50 -11.30
N ARG A 257 -10.71 -3.80 -11.42
CA ARG A 257 -12.09 -4.29 -11.37
C ARG A 257 -12.76 -3.99 -10.03
N ILE A 258 -12.07 -4.22 -8.90
CA ILE A 258 -12.63 -3.94 -7.57
C ILE A 258 -12.84 -2.45 -7.36
N LEU A 259 -11.88 -1.62 -7.79
CA LEU A 259 -11.96 -0.16 -7.68
C LEU A 259 -12.94 0.47 -8.69
N ASN A 260 -13.38 -0.30 -9.69
CA ASN A 260 -14.20 0.17 -10.81
C ASN A 260 -13.53 1.34 -11.56
N VAL A 261 -12.21 1.20 -11.84
CA VAL A 261 -11.43 2.18 -12.59
C VAL A 261 -10.91 1.58 -13.91
N PRO A 262 -10.65 2.41 -14.94
CA PRO A 262 -10.07 1.93 -16.18
C PRO A 262 -8.69 1.29 -15.97
N LEU A 263 -8.37 0.26 -16.78
CA LEU A 263 -7.03 -0.30 -16.82
C LEU A 263 -6.05 0.73 -17.39
N PRO A 264 -4.87 0.93 -16.77
CA PRO A 264 -3.87 1.92 -17.21
C PRO A 264 -3.41 1.75 -18.65
N HIS A 265 -3.54 0.54 -19.22
CA HIS A 265 -3.15 0.20 -20.60
C HIS A 265 -4.27 0.33 -21.63
N ALA A 266 -5.52 0.56 -21.22
CA ALA A 266 -6.65 0.62 -22.15
C ALA A 266 -6.53 1.79 -23.15
N HIS A 267 -5.89 2.87 -22.76
CA HIS A 267 -5.69 4.04 -23.62
C HIS A 267 -4.61 3.88 -24.70
N GLN A 268 -3.72 2.89 -24.61
CA GLN A 268 -2.66 2.70 -25.61
C GLN A 268 -3.11 1.90 -26.84
N ARG A 269 -4.21 1.14 -26.78
CA ARG A 269 -4.73 0.39 -27.94
C ARG A 269 -5.47 1.26 -28.95
N PHE A 270 -6.05 2.37 -28.53
CA PHE A 270 -6.81 3.27 -29.43
C PHE A 270 -5.95 4.32 -30.13
N ALA A 271 -4.71 4.56 -29.72
CA ALA A 271 -3.80 5.48 -30.36
C ALA A 271 -2.99 4.87 -31.51
N GLY A 272 -3.01 3.54 -31.67
CA GLY A 272 -2.25 2.80 -32.67
C GLY A 272 -3.02 2.42 -33.96
N GLU A 273 -4.35 2.54 -33.96
CA GLU A 273 -5.19 2.11 -35.10
C GLU A 273 -5.73 3.26 -35.98
N GLY A 274 -5.33 4.50 -35.67
CA GLY A 274 -5.78 5.70 -36.39
C GLY A 274 -4.85 6.24 -37.47
N GLY A 275 -3.85 5.48 -37.91
CA GLY A 275 -2.84 5.96 -38.88
C GLY A 275 -2.60 5.02 -40.05
N GLY A 276 -3.60 4.76 -40.89
CA GLY A 276 -3.39 3.89 -42.03
C GLY A 276 -4.57 3.83 -43.00
N MET A 277 -4.96 4.97 -43.56
CA MET A 277 -5.71 4.97 -44.83
C MET A 277 -5.25 6.14 -45.68
N ALA A 278 -4.09 5.96 -46.30
CA ALA A 278 -3.70 6.77 -47.42
C ALA A 278 -4.49 6.26 -48.63
N VAL A 279 -5.40 7.09 -49.12
CA VAL A 279 -6.12 6.90 -50.37
C VAL A 279 -5.12 7.04 -51.51
N ALA A 280 -4.85 5.95 -52.22
CA ALA A 280 -4.32 6.01 -53.58
C ALA A 280 -5.49 6.29 -54.51
N GLY A 281 -5.39 7.34 -55.31
CA GLY A 281 -6.41 7.67 -56.31
C GLY A 281 -6.02 8.84 -57.19
N GLN A 282 -5.49 8.51 -58.36
CA GLN A 282 -5.37 9.27 -59.61
C GLN A 282 -4.37 10.44 -59.63
#